data_88d9f6d12d95803965832c469de8d531
#
_entry.id   88d9f6d12d95803965832c469de8d531
#
_cell.length_a   1.000
_cell.length_b   1.000
_cell.length_c   1.000
_cell.angle_alpha   90.00
_cell.angle_beta   90.00
_cell.angle_gamma   90.00
#
_symmetry.space_group_name_H-M   'P 1'
#
loop_
_entity.id
_entity.type
_entity.pdbx_description
1 polymer ?
#
loop_
_entity_poly.entity_id
_entity_poly.type
_entity_poly.pdbx_seq_one_letter_code
_entity_poly.pdbx_strand_id
1 'polypeptide(L)'
;KDFYKKISEMGKYLQDEGMPLAYHHHMGTVIESQDDTERLLENTHDSVKLTLDTGHMLFAQGDSKKIINNFNERLIHVHCKDIRKEVLENSLKNDLSFRGAFLEGAFTVPGDGCIDYKPLFDILKEKKYSGWLVVEAEQDPAKANPFEYAKIGYNYLTETLQKSDIEIFKN
;
A
#
# COMPACT_ATOMS: atom_id res chain seq x y z
N LYS A 1 20.66 2.12 -12.54
CA LYS A 1 20.29 1.92 -13.97
C LYS A 1 20.03 0.45 -14.32
N ASP A 2 20.85 -0.48 -13.85
CA ASP A 2 20.70 -1.91 -14.17
C ASP A 2 19.43 -2.51 -13.55
N PHE A 3 19.07 -2.13 -12.32
CA PHE A 3 17.85 -2.57 -11.63
C PHE A 3 16.59 -2.23 -12.43
N TYR A 4 16.40 -0.97 -12.85
CA TYR A 4 15.21 -0.54 -13.60
C TYR A 4 15.09 -1.23 -14.96
N LYS A 5 16.22 -1.49 -15.63
CA LYS A 5 16.25 -2.24 -16.88
C LYS A 5 15.77 -3.68 -16.65
N LYS A 6 16.35 -4.38 -15.67
CA LYS A 6 16.00 -5.78 -15.38
C LYS A 6 14.55 -5.95 -14.95
N ILE A 7 14.03 -5.06 -14.09
CA ILE A 7 12.62 -5.13 -13.67
C ILE A 7 11.68 -4.82 -14.84
N SER A 8 12.07 -3.93 -15.76
CA SER A 8 11.30 -3.67 -16.98
C SER A 8 11.27 -4.86 -17.93
N GLU A 9 12.39 -5.55 -18.12
CA GLU A 9 12.47 -6.77 -18.92
C GLU A 9 11.59 -7.87 -18.31
N MET A 10 11.65 -8.06 -17.00
CA MET A 10 10.79 -9.00 -16.26
C MET A 10 9.30 -8.62 -16.37
N GLY A 11 8.97 -7.35 -16.22
CA GLY A 11 7.59 -6.87 -16.34
C GLY A 11 7.01 -7.11 -17.73
N LYS A 12 7.79 -6.91 -18.79
CA LYS A 12 7.37 -7.21 -20.17
C LYS A 12 7.11 -8.71 -20.36
N TYR A 13 8.07 -9.53 -19.95
CA TYR A 13 7.94 -10.98 -20.04
C TYR A 13 6.68 -11.49 -19.33
N LEU A 14 6.46 -11.05 -18.10
CA LEU A 14 5.28 -11.48 -17.32
C LEU A 14 3.97 -10.96 -17.93
N GLN A 15 3.97 -9.76 -18.48
CA GLN A 15 2.80 -9.22 -19.19
C GLN A 15 2.45 -10.04 -20.43
N ASP A 16 3.47 -10.46 -21.22
CA ASP A 16 3.30 -11.31 -22.39
C ASP A 16 2.76 -12.70 -22.05
N GLU A 17 3.09 -13.21 -20.84
CA GLU A 17 2.55 -14.46 -20.28
C GLU A 17 1.17 -14.29 -19.59
N GLY A 18 0.58 -13.09 -19.64
CA GLY A 18 -0.74 -12.81 -19.04
C GLY A 18 -0.73 -12.63 -17.53
N MET A 19 0.44 -12.46 -16.90
CA MET A 19 0.61 -12.25 -15.46
C MET A 19 1.30 -10.88 -15.20
N PRO A 20 0.55 -9.79 -15.08
CA PRO A 20 1.16 -8.47 -14.90
C PRO A 20 1.94 -8.39 -13.57
N LEU A 21 3.15 -7.82 -13.65
CA LEU A 21 4.00 -7.56 -12.48
C LEU A 21 3.46 -6.35 -11.71
N ALA A 22 3.13 -6.51 -10.45
CA ALA A 22 2.85 -5.42 -9.51
C ALA A 22 3.99 -5.31 -8.50
N TYR A 23 4.81 -4.26 -8.62
CA TYR A 23 5.91 -4.04 -7.68
C TYR A 23 5.36 -3.50 -6.36
N HIS A 24 5.69 -4.15 -5.26
CA HIS A 24 5.33 -3.71 -3.91
C HIS A 24 6.50 -2.94 -3.29
N HIS A 25 6.34 -1.62 -3.11
CA HIS A 25 7.29 -0.84 -2.31
C HIS A 25 7.12 -1.20 -0.82
N HIS A 26 8.21 -1.24 -0.08
CA HIS A 26 8.17 -1.76 1.29
C HIS A 26 9.30 -1.20 2.13
N MET A 27 9.02 -0.82 3.37
CA MET A 27 10.05 -0.40 4.31
C MET A 27 11.14 -1.46 4.50
N GLY A 28 12.39 -1.01 4.60
CA GLY A 28 13.56 -1.90 4.71
C GLY A 28 13.98 -2.57 3.40
N THR A 29 13.45 -2.14 2.25
CA THR A 29 13.86 -2.62 0.92
C THR A 29 14.51 -1.50 0.09
N VAL A 30 14.87 -1.80 -1.17
CA VAL A 30 15.50 -0.82 -2.07
C VAL A 30 14.55 0.22 -2.64
N ILE A 31 13.25 0.00 -2.53
CA ILE A 31 12.18 0.95 -2.92
C ILE A 31 11.27 1.07 -1.69
N GLU A 32 11.52 2.08 -0.86
CA GLU A 32 10.76 2.26 0.38
C GLU A 32 10.08 3.64 0.48
N SER A 33 10.78 4.69 0.05
CA SER A 33 10.24 6.04 0.12
C SER A 33 9.30 6.38 -1.04
N GLN A 34 8.55 7.49 -0.91
CA GLN A 34 7.78 8.04 -2.01
C GLN A 34 8.67 8.35 -3.22
N ASP A 35 9.81 9.01 -3.00
CA ASP A 35 10.77 9.34 -4.04
C ASP A 35 11.31 8.10 -4.77
N ASP A 36 11.59 7.01 -4.04
CA ASP A 36 12.04 5.76 -4.66
C ASP A 36 10.93 5.15 -5.51
N THR A 37 9.68 5.19 -5.02
CA THR A 37 8.51 4.70 -5.74
C THR A 37 8.28 5.50 -7.03
N GLU A 38 8.31 6.83 -6.96
CA GLU A 38 8.19 7.71 -8.12
C GLU A 38 9.32 7.44 -9.12
N ARG A 39 10.59 7.37 -8.67
CA ARG A 39 11.73 7.03 -9.54
C ARG A 39 11.62 5.65 -10.17
N LEU A 40 11.09 4.65 -9.45
CA LEU A 40 10.82 3.34 -10.02
C LEU A 40 9.85 3.46 -11.19
N LEU A 41 8.72 4.12 -10.99
CA LEU A 41 7.66 4.24 -12.00
C LEU A 41 8.08 5.08 -13.20
N GLU A 42 8.86 6.15 -12.99
CA GLU A 42 9.39 7.02 -14.04
C GLU A 42 10.49 6.37 -14.89
N ASN A 43 11.27 5.45 -14.31
CA ASN A 43 12.43 4.84 -14.98
C ASN A 43 12.20 3.40 -15.40
N THR A 44 10.97 2.89 -15.30
CA THR A 44 10.61 1.55 -15.75
C THR A 44 9.55 1.57 -16.85
N HIS A 45 9.50 0.50 -17.63
CA HIS A 45 8.47 0.32 -18.65
C HIS A 45 7.07 0.19 -17.99
N ASP A 46 6.01 0.56 -18.71
CA ASP A 46 4.62 0.55 -18.23
C ASP A 46 4.08 -0.83 -17.83
N SER A 47 4.75 -1.89 -18.24
CA SER A 47 4.46 -3.25 -17.78
C SER A 47 4.82 -3.50 -16.30
N VAL A 48 5.65 -2.64 -15.69
CA VAL A 48 5.92 -2.67 -14.25
C VAL A 48 4.82 -1.88 -13.56
N LYS A 49 3.84 -2.56 -13.02
CA LYS A 49 2.73 -1.96 -12.27
C LYS A 49 3.09 -1.82 -10.79
N LEU A 50 2.23 -1.17 -10.03
CA LEU A 50 2.44 -0.88 -8.62
C LEU A 50 1.39 -1.59 -7.75
N THR A 51 1.85 -2.20 -6.69
CA THR A 51 1.08 -2.43 -5.47
C THR A 51 1.36 -1.28 -4.52
N LEU A 52 0.40 -0.40 -4.33
CA LEU A 52 0.52 0.68 -3.35
C LEU A 52 0.15 0.14 -1.96
N ASP A 53 1.06 0.24 -1.02
CA ASP A 53 0.80 -0.06 0.39
C ASP A 53 0.71 1.24 1.19
N THR A 54 -0.49 1.50 1.74
CA THR A 54 -0.77 2.77 2.43
C THR A 54 -0.01 2.89 3.75
N GLY A 55 0.23 1.78 4.44
CA GLY A 55 0.97 1.75 5.70
C GLY A 55 2.47 2.00 5.49
N HIS A 56 3.09 1.28 4.54
CA HIS A 56 4.50 1.52 4.21
C HIS A 56 4.73 2.93 3.68
N MET A 57 3.82 3.46 2.85
CA MET A 57 3.91 4.82 2.35
C MET A 57 3.87 5.84 3.48
N LEU A 58 2.93 5.70 4.44
CA LEU A 58 2.84 6.59 5.58
C LEU A 58 4.03 6.45 6.53
N PHE A 59 4.53 5.24 6.77
CA PHE A 59 5.72 5.01 7.59
C PHE A 59 6.95 5.73 7.01
N ALA A 60 7.09 5.69 5.68
CA ALA A 60 8.12 6.43 4.95
C ALA A 60 7.84 7.94 4.85
N GLN A 61 6.83 8.47 5.54
CA GLN A 61 6.39 9.87 5.52
C GLN A 61 5.96 10.35 4.12
N GLY A 62 5.53 9.44 3.26
CA GLY A 62 5.00 9.72 1.93
C GLY A 62 3.49 9.95 1.91
N ASP A 63 2.98 10.36 0.76
CA ASP A 63 1.57 10.65 0.51
C ASP A 63 0.99 9.72 -0.58
N SER A 64 0.21 8.73 -0.16
CA SER A 64 -0.47 7.80 -1.05
C SER A 64 -1.37 8.50 -2.09
N LYS A 65 -1.96 9.66 -1.75
CA LYS A 65 -2.81 10.42 -2.67
C LYS A 65 -2.01 10.97 -3.84
N LYS A 66 -0.78 11.42 -3.60
CA LYS A 66 0.11 11.89 -4.68
C LYS A 66 0.45 10.75 -5.62
N ILE A 67 0.79 9.59 -5.10
CA ILE A 67 1.09 8.40 -5.91
C ILE A 67 -0.11 8.01 -6.77
N ILE A 68 -1.32 7.95 -6.19
CA ILE A 68 -2.55 7.62 -6.95
C ILE A 68 -2.80 8.66 -8.04
N ASN A 69 -2.67 9.95 -7.74
CA ASN A 69 -2.93 11.02 -8.71
C ASN A 69 -1.95 11.00 -9.88
N ASN A 70 -0.67 10.76 -9.62
CA ASN A 70 0.39 10.87 -10.62
C ASN A 70 0.59 9.59 -11.44
N PHE A 71 0.24 8.41 -10.87
CA PHE A 71 0.57 7.11 -11.44
C PHE A 71 -0.59 6.12 -11.45
N ASN A 72 -1.84 6.59 -11.51
CA ASN A 72 -3.02 5.71 -11.46
C ASN A 72 -3.01 4.62 -12.53
N GLU A 73 -2.49 4.86 -13.72
CA GLU A 73 -2.41 3.88 -14.81
C GLU A 73 -1.41 2.74 -14.54
N ARG A 74 -0.52 2.97 -13.58
CA ARG A 74 0.43 1.97 -13.09
C ARG A 74 -0.12 1.20 -11.88
N LEU A 75 -1.16 1.70 -11.23
CA LEU A 75 -1.73 1.13 -10.01
C LEU A 75 -2.71 0.01 -10.34
N ILE A 76 -2.42 -1.22 -9.93
CA ILE A 76 -3.30 -2.40 -10.14
C ILE A 76 -3.65 -3.14 -8.86
N HIS A 77 -3.01 -2.79 -7.74
CA HIS A 77 -3.23 -3.44 -6.46
C HIS A 77 -3.01 -2.45 -5.33
N VAL A 78 -3.82 -2.53 -4.28
CA VAL A 78 -3.67 -1.68 -3.09
C VAL A 78 -3.69 -2.54 -1.84
N HIS A 79 -2.64 -2.47 -1.05
CA HIS A 79 -2.64 -2.95 0.32
C HIS A 79 -3.15 -1.85 1.24
N CYS A 80 -4.31 -2.11 1.80
CA CYS A 80 -4.92 -1.24 2.79
C CYS A 80 -4.37 -1.64 4.17
N LYS A 81 -3.18 -1.15 4.48
CA LYS A 81 -2.47 -1.31 5.75
C LYS A 81 -2.51 0.01 6.49
N ASP A 82 -2.79 -0.01 7.76
CA ASP A 82 -2.86 1.19 8.59
C ASP A 82 -1.72 1.26 9.59
N ILE A 83 -1.59 2.40 10.25
CA ILE A 83 -0.52 2.67 11.23
C ILE A 83 -1.09 3.31 12.47
N ARG A 84 -0.62 2.87 13.64
CA ARG A 84 -0.91 3.54 14.91
C ARG A 84 0.00 4.77 15.05
N LYS A 85 -0.62 5.93 15.04
CA LYS A 85 0.07 7.22 14.99
C LYS A 85 1.10 7.39 16.10
N GLU A 86 0.75 7.07 17.34
CA GLU A 86 1.62 7.24 18.49
C GLU A 86 2.87 6.36 18.40
N VAL A 87 2.71 5.13 17.87
CA VAL A 87 3.83 4.20 17.69
C VAL A 87 4.73 4.66 16.54
N LEU A 88 4.14 5.19 15.45
CA LEU A 88 4.91 5.81 14.36
C LEU A 88 5.75 6.98 14.86
N GLU A 89 5.13 7.93 15.57
CA GLU A 89 5.82 9.10 16.12
C GLU A 89 6.96 8.70 17.06
N ASN A 90 6.74 7.71 17.93
CA ASN A 90 7.77 7.16 18.80
C ASN A 90 8.90 6.49 18.01
N SER A 91 8.55 5.73 16.97
CA SER A 91 9.53 5.04 16.13
C SER A 91 10.42 6.01 15.38
N LEU A 92 9.86 7.07 14.81
CA LEU A 92 10.62 8.12 14.12
C LEU A 92 11.49 8.92 15.09
N LYS A 93 10.97 9.27 16.26
CA LYS A 93 11.72 10.02 17.30
C LYS A 93 12.93 9.27 17.82
N ASN A 94 12.82 7.95 17.95
CA ASN A 94 13.88 7.11 18.53
C ASN A 94 14.69 6.36 17.45
N ASP A 95 14.51 6.69 16.16
CA ASP A 95 15.19 6.08 15.02
C ASP A 95 15.13 4.54 15.07
N LEU A 96 13.94 4.01 15.36
CA LEU A 96 13.76 2.56 15.41
C LEU A 96 13.89 1.96 14.01
N SER A 97 14.55 0.80 13.94
CA SER A 97 14.53 0.01 12.71
C SER A 97 13.09 -0.40 12.35
N PHE A 98 12.85 -0.74 11.09
CA PHE A 98 11.56 -1.28 10.65
C PHE A 98 11.09 -2.43 11.56
N ARG A 99 11.98 -3.39 11.85
CA ARG A 99 11.66 -4.50 12.76
C ARG A 99 11.33 -4.02 14.18
N GLY A 100 12.04 -3.02 14.69
CA GLY A 100 11.74 -2.42 16.00
C GLY A 100 10.35 -1.84 16.04
N ALA A 101 10.00 -1.01 15.05
CA ALA A 101 8.68 -0.41 14.94
C ALA A 101 7.56 -1.47 14.77
N PHE A 102 7.80 -2.50 13.96
CA PHE A 102 6.88 -3.63 13.82
C PHE A 102 6.60 -4.33 15.16
N LEU A 103 7.64 -4.64 15.95
CA LEU A 103 7.50 -5.29 17.25
C LEU A 103 6.79 -4.42 18.30
N GLU A 104 6.93 -3.09 18.19
CA GLU A 104 6.17 -2.11 18.97
C GLU A 104 4.70 -1.98 18.51
N GLY A 105 4.35 -2.61 17.40
CA GLY A 105 2.98 -2.63 16.87
C GLY A 105 2.62 -1.40 16.05
N ALA A 106 3.56 -0.84 15.29
CA ALA A 106 3.33 0.32 14.42
C ALA A 106 2.25 0.04 13.36
N PHE A 107 2.28 -1.15 12.75
CA PHE A 107 1.35 -1.53 11.69
C PHE A 107 0.09 -2.18 12.23
N THR A 108 -1.03 -1.91 11.57
CA THR A 108 -2.34 -2.45 11.91
C THR A 108 -3.26 -2.48 10.68
N VAL A 109 -4.52 -2.85 10.88
CA VAL A 109 -5.55 -2.87 9.83
C VAL A 109 -6.29 -1.53 9.74
N PRO A 110 -6.92 -1.21 8.58
CA PRO A 110 -7.81 -0.06 8.45
C PRO A 110 -8.86 0.00 9.56
N GLY A 111 -9.02 1.19 10.13
CA GLY A 111 -9.97 1.45 11.22
C GLY A 111 -9.42 1.24 12.63
N ASP A 112 -8.23 0.66 12.76
CA ASP A 112 -7.48 0.56 14.04
C ASP A 112 -6.22 1.46 14.03
N GLY A 113 -6.01 2.23 12.95
CA GLY A 113 -4.91 3.14 12.78
C GLY A 113 -5.35 4.59 12.57
N CYS A 114 -4.51 5.36 11.88
CA CYS A 114 -4.74 6.80 11.69
C CYS A 114 -5.00 7.22 10.24
N ILE A 115 -5.00 6.29 9.28
CA ILE A 115 -5.22 6.61 7.88
C ILE A 115 -6.71 6.84 7.62
N ASP A 116 -7.05 8.04 7.15
CA ASP A 116 -8.38 8.31 6.60
C ASP A 116 -8.46 7.78 5.17
N TYR A 117 -9.18 6.67 4.99
CA TYR A 117 -9.32 6.01 3.69
C TYR A 117 -10.34 6.69 2.77
N LYS A 118 -11.28 7.48 3.31
CA LYS A 118 -12.31 8.07 2.47
C LYS A 118 -11.73 8.96 1.36
N PRO A 119 -10.81 9.90 1.62
CA PRO A 119 -10.20 10.70 0.55
C PRO A 119 -9.40 9.87 -0.46
N LEU A 120 -8.79 8.76 -0.02
CA LEU A 120 -8.09 7.85 -0.93
C LEU A 120 -9.08 7.15 -1.88
N PHE A 121 -10.20 6.67 -1.35
CA PHE A 121 -11.23 6.02 -2.15
C PHE A 121 -11.92 7.00 -3.11
N ASP A 122 -12.16 8.24 -2.69
CA ASP A 122 -12.73 9.27 -3.57
C ASP A 122 -11.81 9.51 -4.79
N ILE A 123 -10.48 9.56 -4.58
CA ILE A 123 -9.51 9.67 -5.69
C ILE A 123 -9.49 8.40 -6.55
N LEU A 124 -9.47 7.21 -5.95
CA LEU A 124 -9.52 5.95 -6.71
C LEU A 124 -10.77 5.86 -7.59
N LYS A 125 -11.92 6.32 -7.08
CA LYS A 125 -13.17 6.43 -7.85
C LYS A 125 -13.03 7.40 -9.01
N GLU A 126 -12.53 8.61 -8.76
CA GLU A 126 -12.28 9.62 -9.81
C GLU A 126 -11.37 9.08 -10.91
N LYS A 127 -10.32 8.36 -10.53
CA LYS A 127 -9.35 7.72 -11.45
C LYS A 127 -9.87 6.44 -12.08
N LYS A 128 -11.10 6.01 -11.77
CA LYS A 128 -11.72 4.78 -12.28
C LYS A 128 -10.87 3.54 -12.00
N TYR A 129 -10.25 3.50 -10.82
CA TYR A 129 -9.47 2.35 -10.40
C TYR A 129 -10.32 1.08 -10.42
N SER A 130 -9.77 0.02 -11.00
CA SER A 130 -10.35 -1.31 -11.01
C SER A 130 -9.26 -2.32 -10.64
N GLY A 131 -9.30 -2.84 -9.43
CA GLY A 131 -8.28 -3.74 -8.89
C GLY A 131 -8.64 -4.20 -7.49
N TRP A 132 -7.70 -4.83 -6.83
CA TRP A 132 -7.88 -5.35 -5.48
C TRP A 132 -7.58 -4.30 -4.41
N LEU A 133 -8.44 -4.25 -3.40
CA LEU A 133 -8.19 -3.57 -2.13
C LEU A 133 -8.04 -4.66 -1.07
N VAL A 134 -6.83 -4.87 -0.59
CA VAL A 134 -6.50 -5.98 0.31
C VAL A 134 -6.31 -5.44 1.72
N VAL A 135 -7.08 -5.98 2.67
CA VAL A 135 -6.81 -5.74 4.09
C VAL A 135 -5.52 -6.47 4.45
N GLU A 136 -4.53 -5.72 4.86
CA GLU A 136 -3.25 -6.25 5.29
C GLU A 136 -2.84 -5.67 6.63
N ALA A 137 -2.17 -6.49 7.44
CA ALA A 137 -1.56 -6.06 8.69
C ALA A 137 -0.27 -6.83 8.93
N GLU A 138 0.78 -6.11 9.26
CA GLU A 138 2.01 -6.69 9.78
C GLU A 138 1.98 -6.58 11.30
N GLN A 139 1.48 -7.62 11.95
CA GLN A 139 1.29 -7.65 13.40
C GLN A 139 1.78 -8.97 13.99
N ASP A 140 2.24 -8.92 15.23
CA ASP A 140 2.54 -10.12 16.00
C ASP A 140 1.23 -10.87 16.32
N PRO A 141 1.01 -12.10 15.78
CA PRO A 141 -0.23 -12.85 15.99
C PRO A 141 -0.48 -13.23 17.47
N ALA A 142 0.56 -13.18 18.31
CA ALA A 142 0.41 -13.38 19.74
C ALA A 142 -0.23 -12.18 20.45
N LYS A 143 -0.14 -10.99 19.85
CA LYS A 143 -0.71 -9.74 20.38
C LYS A 143 -2.00 -9.32 19.66
N ALA A 144 -2.12 -9.65 18.39
CA ALA A 144 -3.21 -9.26 17.54
C ALA A 144 -3.76 -10.49 16.79
N ASN A 145 -4.95 -10.99 17.20
CA ASN A 145 -5.57 -12.13 16.57
C ASN A 145 -5.85 -11.84 15.09
N PRO A 146 -5.26 -12.56 14.12
CA PRO A 146 -5.37 -12.22 12.70
C PRO A 146 -6.81 -12.19 12.19
N PHE A 147 -7.66 -13.10 12.66
CA PHE A 147 -9.05 -13.18 12.22
C PHE A 147 -9.89 -11.98 12.72
N GLU A 148 -9.71 -11.59 13.96
CA GLU A 148 -10.43 -10.44 14.52
C GLU A 148 -9.99 -9.13 13.86
N TYR A 149 -8.67 -8.95 13.64
CA TYR A 149 -8.14 -7.78 12.95
C TYR A 149 -8.57 -7.75 11.46
N ALA A 150 -8.58 -8.88 10.77
CA ALA A 150 -9.11 -8.95 9.40
C ALA A 150 -10.57 -8.51 9.33
N LYS A 151 -11.40 -8.88 10.30
CA LYS A 151 -12.80 -8.39 10.38
C LYS A 151 -12.90 -6.89 10.59
N ILE A 152 -12.07 -6.33 11.49
CA ILE A 152 -12.04 -4.88 11.73
C ILE A 152 -11.75 -4.16 10.42
N GLY A 153 -10.65 -4.52 9.74
CA GLY A 153 -10.25 -3.90 8.48
C GLY A 153 -11.30 -4.07 7.38
N TYR A 154 -11.84 -5.27 7.22
CA TYR A 154 -12.88 -5.54 6.21
C TYR A 154 -14.14 -4.70 6.44
N ASN A 155 -14.64 -4.64 7.66
CA ASN A 155 -15.84 -3.88 7.98
C ASN A 155 -15.63 -2.39 7.75
N TYR A 156 -14.51 -1.84 8.24
CA TYR A 156 -14.17 -0.43 8.05
C TYR A 156 -14.05 -0.05 6.56
N LEU A 157 -13.33 -0.86 5.76
CA LEU A 157 -13.20 -0.61 4.33
C LEU A 157 -14.55 -0.70 3.61
N THR A 158 -15.36 -1.71 3.94
CA THR A 158 -16.70 -1.88 3.33
C THR A 158 -17.59 -0.67 3.59
N GLU A 159 -17.65 -0.20 4.83
CA GLU A 159 -18.43 0.98 5.18
C GLU A 159 -17.91 2.25 4.50
N THR A 160 -16.58 2.39 4.40
CA THR A 160 -15.95 3.57 3.79
C THR A 160 -16.15 3.59 2.28
N LEU A 161 -16.06 2.42 1.61
CA LEU A 161 -16.36 2.28 0.18
C LEU A 161 -17.81 2.62 -0.14
N GLN A 162 -18.76 2.21 0.71
CA GLN A 162 -20.17 2.59 0.56
C GLN A 162 -20.37 4.11 0.68
N LYS A 163 -19.66 4.78 1.60
CA LYS A 163 -19.70 6.25 1.74
C LYS A 163 -19.08 6.98 0.55
N SER A 164 -18.25 6.32 -0.23
CA SER A 164 -17.63 6.83 -1.47
C SER A 164 -18.38 6.39 -2.73
N ASP A 165 -19.54 5.70 -2.61
CA ASP A 165 -20.31 5.11 -3.74
C ASP A 165 -19.43 4.26 -4.66
N ILE A 166 -18.58 3.43 -4.12
CA ILE A 166 -17.75 2.47 -4.87
C ILE A 166 -18.39 1.09 -4.79
N GLU A 167 -18.63 0.49 -5.96
CA GLU A 167 -19.12 -0.87 -6.04
C GLU A 167 -18.04 -1.89 -5.71
N ILE A 168 -18.39 -2.84 -4.86
CA ILE A 168 -17.55 -3.99 -4.54
C ILE A 168 -18.07 -5.17 -5.36
N PHE A 169 -17.25 -5.66 -6.28
CA PHE A 169 -17.58 -6.89 -7.00
C PHE A 169 -17.40 -8.07 -6.04
N LYS A 170 -18.48 -8.82 -5.83
CA LYS A 170 -18.42 -10.10 -5.11
C LYS A 170 -18.31 -11.20 -6.16
N ASN A 171 -17.17 -11.87 -6.20
CA ASN A 171 -16.99 -13.08 -6.99
C ASN A 171 -17.71 -14.26 -6.32
#